data_291c554395568fabefc1444dc0c8b632
#
_entry.id   291c554395568fabefc1444dc0c8b632
#
_cell.length_a   1.000
_cell.length_b   1.000
_cell.length_c   1.000
_cell.angle_alpha   90.00
_cell.angle_beta   90.00
_cell.angle_gamma   90.00
#
_symmetry.space_group_name_H-M   'P 1'
#
loop_
_entity.id
_entity.type
_entity.pdbx_description
1 polymer ?
#
loop_
_entity_poly.entity_id
_entity_poly.type
_entity_poly.pdbx_seq_one_letter_code
_entity_poly.pdbx_strand_id
1 'polypeptide(L)'
;MLKKYEMHHKNMTHTPDTIFARSTQWQTWLDVEAALARVQGDIGMIPNWAAAKITAAANLDVIGYDALEDDIARTMAPVLSLTRLLGNAAGDAGDYVHWGATTQNVMQTGRILLLSLIHI
;
A
#
# COMPACT_ATOMS: atom_id res chain seq x y z
N MET A 1 14.08 -1.13 -3.76
CA MET A 1 12.79 -1.26 -3.06
C MET A 1 12.97 -1.40 -1.55
N LEU A 2 13.79 -2.33 -1.08
CA LEU A 2 13.98 -2.57 0.36
C LEU A 2 14.54 -1.35 1.09
N LYS A 3 15.55 -0.68 0.53
CA LYS A 3 16.15 0.51 1.12
C LYS A 3 15.15 1.66 1.28
N LYS A 4 14.29 1.85 0.27
CA LYS A 4 13.23 2.86 0.33
C LYS A 4 12.17 2.49 1.36
N TYR A 5 11.87 1.21 1.49
CA TYR A 5 10.95 0.69 2.48
C TYR A 5 11.47 0.96 3.90
N GLU A 6 12.75 0.70 4.14
CA GLU A 6 13.39 0.99 5.43
C GLU A 6 13.33 2.47 5.79
N MET A 7 13.55 3.37 4.81
CA MET A 7 13.43 4.81 5.02
C MET A 7 12.02 5.22 5.44
N HIS A 8 10.99 4.60 4.86
CA HIS A 8 9.60 4.87 5.21
C HIS A 8 9.30 4.50 6.66
N HIS A 9 9.92 3.43 7.16
CA HIS A 9 9.72 2.93 8.51
C HIS A 9 10.83 3.32 9.49
N LYS A 10 11.72 4.24 9.14
CA LYS A 10 12.93 4.57 9.92
C LYS A 10 12.65 5.02 11.34
N ASN A 11 11.50 5.62 11.61
CA ASN A 11 11.12 6.13 12.93
C ASN A 11 10.33 5.11 13.75
N MET A 12 10.13 3.91 13.23
CA MET A 12 9.37 2.86 13.90
C MET A 12 10.31 1.88 14.60
N THR A 13 9.92 1.44 15.79
CA THR A 13 10.61 0.35 16.47
C THR A 13 10.21 -0.97 15.79
N HIS A 14 11.18 -1.73 15.26
CA HIS A 14 10.92 -2.98 14.56
C HIS A 14 10.81 -4.14 15.55
N THR A 15 9.78 -4.13 16.37
CA THR A 15 9.40 -5.22 17.25
C THR A 15 8.26 -6.03 16.60
N PRO A 16 8.04 -7.29 17.02
CA PRO A 16 6.90 -8.05 16.51
C PRO A 16 5.57 -7.31 16.65
N ASP A 17 5.36 -6.64 17.77
CA ASP A 17 4.12 -5.91 18.03
C ASP A 17 3.91 -4.75 17.04
N THR A 18 4.96 -3.96 16.77
CA THR A 18 4.86 -2.84 15.83
C THR A 18 4.78 -3.32 14.39
N ILE A 19 5.52 -4.37 14.02
CA ILE A 19 5.55 -4.90 12.66
C ILE A 19 4.17 -5.45 12.27
N PHE A 20 3.49 -6.14 13.16
CA PHE A 20 2.19 -6.75 12.89
C PHE A 20 1.00 -5.89 13.31
N ALA A 21 1.23 -4.65 13.77
CA ALA A 21 0.15 -3.71 14.03
C ALA A 21 -0.62 -3.41 12.73
N ARG A 22 -1.94 -3.15 12.84
CA ARG A 22 -2.78 -2.89 11.67
C ARG A 22 -2.25 -1.74 10.81
N SER A 23 -1.85 -0.65 11.44
CA SER A 23 -1.32 0.51 10.71
C SER A 23 -0.10 0.16 9.87
N THR A 24 0.80 -0.66 10.41
CA THR A 24 1.99 -1.12 9.71
C THR A 24 1.61 -2.04 8.55
N GLN A 25 0.69 -2.98 8.75
CA GLN A 25 0.22 -3.87 7.69
C GLN A 25 -0.44 -3.09 6.56
N TRP A 26 -1.32 -2.15 6.90
CA TRP A 26 -2.03 -1.36 5.90
C TRP A 26 -1.08 -0.46 5.12
N GLN A 27 -0.13 0.17 5.79
CA GLN A 27 0.89 0.97 5.08
C GLN A 27 1.74 0.09 4.17
N THR A 28 2.08 -1.13 4.60
CA THR A 28 2.83 -2.08 3.77
C THR A 28 2.06 -2.44 2.50
N TRP A 29 0.76 -2.66 2.60
CA TRP A 29 -0.07 -2.93 1.41
C TRP A 29 -0.12 -1.70 0.48
N LEU A 30 -0.19 -0.50 1.03
CA LEU A 30 -0.09 0.73 0.23
C LEU A 30 1.26 0.84 -0.47
N ASP A 31 2.33 0.47 0.22
CA ASP A 31 3.68 0.46 -0.38
C ASP A 31 3.78 -0.53 -1.54
N VAL A 32 3.13 -1.70 -1.42
CA VAL A 32 3.06 -2.68 -2.51
C VAL A 32 2.30 -2.12 -3.70
N GLU A 33 1.15 -1.48 -3.46
CA GLU A 33 0.37 -0.86 -4.53
C GLU A 33 1.15 0.26 -5.23
N ALA A 34 1.89 1.07 -4.47
CA ALA A 34 2.74 2.12 -5.03
C ALA A 34 3.88 1.53 -5.88
N ALA A 35 4.51 0.47 -5.40
CA ALA A 35 5.57 -0.22 -6.14
C ALA A 35 5.02 -0.82 -7.45
N LEU A 36 3.85 -1.43 -7.38
CA LEU A 36 3.17 -1.97 -8.57
C LEU A 36 2.91 -0.85 -9.59
N ALA A 37 2.36 0.26 -9.13
CA ALA A 37 2.08 1.40 -10.01
C ALA A 37 3.34 1.95 -10.67
N ARG A 38 4.44 2.06 -9.93
CA ARG A 38 5.70 2.54 -10.49
C ARG A 38 6.24 1.62 -11.58
N VAL A 39 6.23 0.31 -11.33
CA VAL A 39 6.68 -0.66 -12.33
C VAL A 39 5.78 -0.62 -13.56
N GLN A 40 4.47 -0.57 -13.36
CA GLN A 40 3.53 -0.48 -14.47
C GLN A 40 3.70 0.79 -15.28
N GLY A 41 4.01 1.91 -14.64
CA GLY A 41 4.36 3.16 -15.33
C GLY A 41 5.63 3.02 -16.13
N ASP A 42 6.67 2.39 -15.57
CA ASP A 42 7.96 2.22 -16.24
C ASP A 42 7.86 1.35 -17.50
N ILE A 43 7.03 0.31 -17.48
CA ILE A 43 6.86 -0.57 -18.65
C ILE A 43 5.71 -0.16 -19.56
N GLY A 44 5.07 0.97 -19.29
CA GLY A 44 4.05 1.52 -20.18
C GLY A 44 2.66 0.91 -20.05
N MET A 45 2.38 0.12 -19.01
CA MET A 45 1.05 -0.46 -18.78
C MET A 45 0.05 0.60 -18.32
N ILE A 46 0.51 1.59 -17.55
CA ILE A 46 -0.30 2.73 -17.13
C ILE A 46 0.48 4.02 -17.44
N PRO A 47 -0.21 5.19 -17.56
CA PRO A 47 0.50 6.45 -17.78
C PRO A 47 1.40 6.79 -16.59
N ASN A 48 2.55 7.40 -16.87
CA ASN A 48 3.48 7.83 -15.82
C ASN A 48 2.85 8.81 -14.82
N TRP A 49 1.98 9.71 -15.29
CA TRP A 49 1.29 10.65 -14.41
C TRP A 49 0.38 9.92 -13.41
N ALA A 50 -0.24 8.81 -13.84
CA ALA A 50 -1.08 8.01 -12.97
C ALA A 50 -0.25 7.28 -11.91
N ALA A 51 0.89 6.71 -12.32
CA ALA A 51 1.82 6.06 -11.40
C ALA A 51 2.32 7.03 -10.32
N ALA A 52 2.64 8.27 -10.71
CA ALA A 52 3.08 9.31 -9.78
C ALA A 52 1.98 9.69 -8.78
N LYS A 53 0.75 9.84 -9.24
CA LYS A 53 -0.39 10.18 -8.37
C LYS A 53 -0.70 9.05 -7.39
N ILE A 54 -0.68 7.81 -7.85
CA ILE A 54 -0.92 6.65 -6.99
C ILE A 54 0.16 6.57 -5.91
N THR A 55 1.43 6.73 -6.29
CA THR A 55 2.55 6.70 -5.36
C THR A 55 2.42 7.79 -4.30
N ALA A 56 2.05 8.99 -4.69
CA ALA A 56 1.87 10.11 -3.76
C ALA A 56 0.70 9.89 -2.80
N ALA A 57 -0.37 9.23 -3.26
CA ALA A 57 -1.56 8.96 -2.45
C ALA A 57 -1.41 7.73 -1.56
N ALA A 58 -0.42 6.86 -1.80
CA ALA A 58 -0.23 5.60 -1.08
C ALA A 58 0.40 5.83 0.30
N ASN A 59 -0.29 6.59 1.12
CA ASN A 59 0.13 6.95 2.46
C ASN A 59 -1.10 6.89 3.36
N LEU A 60 -0.98 6.18 4.48
CA LEU A 60 -2.08 6.00 5.42
C LEU A 60 -2.59 7.33 5.98
N ASP A 61 -1.71 8.32 6.14
CA ASP A 61 -2.10 9.66 6.60
C ASP A 61 -2.97 10.39 5.56
N VAL A 62 -2.74 10.15 4.28
CA VAL A 62 -3.54 10.73 3.19
C VAL A 62 -4.90 10.06 3.09
N ILE A 63 -4.93 8.73 3.18
CA ILE A 63 -6.16 7.93 3.06
C ILE A 63 -7.03 8.09 4.32
N GLY A 64 -6.40 8.14 5.49
CA GLY A 64 -7.06 8.21 6.79
C GLY A 64 -7.24 6.84 7.42
N TYR A 65 -6.60 6.63 8.57
CA TYR A 65 -6.68 5.37 9.32
C TYR A 65 -8.13 5.04 9.69
N ASP A 66 -8.84 6.01 10.27
CA ASP A 66 -10.21 5.79 10.74
C ASP A 66 -11.16 5.50 9.59
N ALA A 67 -11.02 6.20 8.47
CA ALA A 67 -11.83 5.96 7.28
C ALA A 67 -11.61 4.55 6.73
N LEU A 68 -10.37 4.08 6.71
CA LEU A 68 -10.04 2.74 6.26
C LEU A 68 -10.58 1.70 7.24
N GLU A 69 -10.42 1.91 8.54
CA GLU A 69 -10.93 1.00 9.57
C GLU A 69 -12.46 0.84 9.45
N ASP A 70 -13.18 1.95 9.32
CA ASP A 70 -14.64 1.92 9.16
C ASP A 70 -15.06 1.20 7.90
N ASP A 71 -14.35 1.43 6.80
CA ASP A 71 -14.67 0.78 5.53
C ASP A 71 -14.41 -0.73 5.58
N ILE A 72 -13.31 -1.14 6.21
CA ILE A 72 -13.00 -2.56 6.39
C ILE A 72 -14.07 -3.24 7.25
N ALA A 73 -14.51 -2.58 8.33
CA ALA A 73 -15.57 -3.12 9.18
C ALA A 73 -16.86 -3.36 8.40
N ARG A 74 -17.14 -2.52 7.41
CA ARG A 74 -18.32 -2.63 6.57
C ARG A 74 -18.18 -3.69 5.48
N THR A 75 -17.02 -3.74 4.81
CA THR A 75 -16.81 -4.64 3.66
C THR A 75 -16.30 -6.01 4.05
N MET A 76 -15.64 -6.13 5.19
CA MET A 76 -14.93 -7.33 5.64
C MET A 76 -13.85 -7.79 4.63
N ALA A 77 -13.36 -6.86 3.81
CA ALA A 77 -12.38 -7.13 2.76
C ALA A 77 -11.29 -6.05 2.80
N PRO A 78 -10.23 -6.24 3.62
CA PRO A 78 -9.26 -5.18 3.90
C PRO A 78 -8.57 -4.60 2.66
N VAL A 79 -8.11 -5.45 1.74
CA VAL A 79 -7.40 -4.96 0.54
C VAL A 79 -8.36 -4.29 -0.43
N LEU A 80 -9.58 -4.79 -0.55
CA LEU A 80 -10.60 -4.14 -1.38
C LEU A 80 -10.90 -2.72 -0.88
N SER A 81 -11.09 -2.57 0.42
CA SER A 81 -11.32 -1.25 1.02
C SER A 81 -10.13 -0.33 0.82
N LEU A 82 -8.92 -0.85 1.02
CA LEU A 82 -7.68 -0.11 0.86
C LEU A 82 -7.49 0.39 -0.58
N THR A 83 -7.70 -0.47 -1.57
CA THR A 83 -7.55 -0.08 -2.97
C THR A 83 -8.62 0.91 -3.41
N ARG A 84 -9.83 0.77 -2.88
CA ARG A 84 -10.92 1.71 -3.18
C ARG A 84 -10.61 3.10 -2.62
N LEU A 85 -10.17 3.19 -1.38
CA LEU A 85 -9.81 4.47 -0.76
C LEU A 85 -8.56 5.06 -1.41
N LEU A 86 -7.59 4.24 -1.78
CA LEU A 86 -6.42 4.70 -2.53
C LEU A 86 -6.86 5.27 -3.89
N GLY A 87 -7.76 4.60 -4.58
CA GLY A 87 -8.31 5.09 -5.84
C GLY A 87 -8.98 6.45 -5.70
N ASN A 88 -9.76 6.63 -4.64
CA ASN A 88 -10.39 7.92 -4.35
C ASN A 88 -9.35 9.02 -4.06
N ALA A 89 -8.33 8.70 -3.29
CA ALA A 89 -7.26 9.65 -2.95
C ALA A 89 -6.39 10.00 -4.17
N ALA A 90 -6.22 9.07 -5.09
CA ALA A 90 -5.45 9.28 -6.31
C ALA A 90 -6.21 10.10 -7.38
N GLY A 91 -7.51 10.32 -7.20
CA GLY A 91 -8.33 11.12 -8.12
C GLY A 91 -8.40 10.51 -9.52
N ASP A 92 -7.91 11.23 -10.52
CA ASP A 92 -7.94 10.80 -11.93
C ASP A 92 -7.20 9.49 -12.17
N ALA A 93 -6.22 9.18 -11.33
CA ALA A 93 -5.42 7.95 -11.44
C ALA A 93 -6.12 6.74 -10.80
N GLY A 94 -7.27 6.92 -10.19
CA GLY A 94 -7.97 5.86 -9.45
C GLY A 94 -8.28 4.61 -10.28
N ASP A 95 -8.58 4.79 -11.56
CA ASP A 95 -8.89 3.68 -12.45
C ASP A 95 -7.69 2.75 -12.70
N TYR A 96 -6.48 3.21 -12.39
CA TYR A 96 -5.26 2.45 -12.60
C TYR A 96 -4.73 1.79 -11.32
N VAL A 97 -5.40 1.99 -10.20
CA VAL A 97 -5.01 1.37 -8.92
C VAL A 97 -5.28 -0.12 -8.98
N HIS A 98 -4.32 -0.90 -8.49
CA HIS A 98 -4.46 -2.37 -8.40
C HIS A 98 -4.67 -3.05 -9.76
N TRP A 99 -4.20 -2.44 -10.81
CA TRP A 99 -4.40 -2.91 -12.19
C TRP A 99 -3.74 -4.27 -12.40
N GLY A 100 -4.55 -5.28 -12.74
CA GLY A 100 -4.06 -6.63 -13.02
C GLY A 100 -3.54 -7.41 -11.81
N ALA A 101 -3.64 -6.90 -10.61
CA ALA A 101 -3.21 -7.59 -9.40
C ALA A 101 -4.37 -8.28 -8.69
N THR A 102 -4.05 -9.18 -7.76
CA THR A 102 -5.03 -9.79 -6.88
C THR A 102 -4.78 -9.38 -5.44
N THR A 103 -5.85 -9.39 -4.63
CA THR A 103 -5.75 -9.06 -3.20
C THR A 103 -4.79 -10.00 -2.47
N GLN A 104 -4.80 -11.28 -2.84
CA GLN A 104 -3.92 -12.29 -2.24
C GLN A 104 -2.45 -11.99 -2.51
N ASN A 105 -2.10 -11.58 -3.73
CA ASN A 105 -0.73 -11.23 -4.09
C ASN A 105 -0.22 -10.04 -3.27
N VAL A 106 -1.05 -9.02 -3.09
CA VAL A 106 -0.70 -7.84 -2.28
C VAL A 106 -0.50 -8.23 -0.83
N MET A 107 -1.40 -9.02 -0.27
CA MET A 107 -1.30 -9.47 1.12
C MET A 107 -0.06 -10.32 1.37
N GLN A 108 0.25 -11.26 0.47
CA GLN A 108 1.42 -12.11 0.59
C GLN A 108 2.72 -11.32 0.46
N THR A 109 2.81 -10.43 -0.52
CA THR A 109 3.99 -9.59 -0.70
C THR A 109 4.20 -8.69 0.52
N GLY A 110 3.14 -8.09 1.03
CA GLY A 110 3.21 -7.28 2.24
C GLY A 110 3.71 -8.08 3.44
N ARG A 111 3.24 -9.31 3.59
CA ARG A 111 3.68 -10.17 4.68
C ARG A 111 5.18 -10.49 4.58
N ILE A 112 5.67 -10.77 3.38
CA ILE A 112 7.09 -11.03 3.16
C ILE A 112 7.93 -9.80 3.51
N LEU A 113 7.47 -8.61 3.12
CA LEU A 113 8.16 -7.36 3.46
C LEU A 113 8.23 -7.15 4.97
N LEU A 114 7.14 -7.40 5.69
CA LEU A 114 7.11 -7.29 7.15
C LEU A 114 8.07 -8.28 7.80
N LEU A 115 8.09 -9.53 7.32
CA LEU A 115 9.00 -10.54 7.83
C LEU A 115 10.46 -10.17 7.58
N SER A 116 10.76 -9.52 6.46
CA SER A 116 12.13 -9.09 6.14
C SER A 116 12.67 -8.08 7.15
N LEU A 117 11.80 -7.26 7.75
CA LEU A 117 12.19 -6.29 8.78
C LEU A 117 12.64 -6.97 10.08
N ILE A 118 12.16 -8.16 10.36
CA ILE A 118 12.54 -8.92 11.56
C ILE A 118 14.00 -9.43 11.42
N HIS A 119 14.43 -9.76 10.20
CA HIS A 119 15.75 -10.32 9.93
C HIS A 119 16.81 -9.26 9.65
N ILE A 120 16.43 -8.01 9.57
CA ILE A 120 17.35 -6.90 9.36
C ILE A 120 17.75 -6.29 10.70
#